data_efceb451a1e0d82f1ac04a618500fceb
#
_entry.id   efceb451a1e0d82f1ac04a618500fceb
#
_cell.length_a   1.000
_cell.length_b   1.000
_cell.length_c   1.000
_cell.angle_alpha   90.00
_cell.angle_beta   90.00
_cell.angle_gamma   90.00
#
_symmetry.space_group_name_H-M   'P 1'
#
loop_
_entity.id
_entity.type
_entity.pdbx_description
1 polymer ?
#
loop_
_entity_poly.entity_id
_entity_poly.type
_entity_poly.pdbx_seq_one_letter_code
_entity_poly.pdbx_strand_id
1 'polypeptide(L)'
;FPMDFESSETPDTPEVDSPDAGSRAAEMLAEIVQSLKQVEPTAFLVQARVLRRVVKHEWELPTMSVMVPHRKSRVVTRNLILRHVDWDELGLEPHSDLPDKAILLAQPDEKLLESISPGELKLMVWRLLFHSKIHLVYDQLIEAGKIDAAGFRRRIDRLGQVEFDEIHSVLRREQFVDAEASLPNVFVEFAAVYGE
;
A
#
# COMPACT_ATOMS: atom_id res chain seq x y z
N PHE A 1 -40.25 33.42 53.89
CA PHE A 1 -40.82 32.51 52.90
C PHE A 1 -39.61 31.83 52.16
N PRO A 2 -39.36 30.50 52.31
CA PRO A 2 -38.41 29.76 51.46
C PRO A 2 -39.10 29.38 50.17
N MET A 3 -38.43 29.62 49.04
CA MET A 3 -38.80 29.08 47.73
C MET A 3 -38.13 27.72 47.57
N ASP A 4 -38.94 26.69 47.46
CA ASP A 4 -38.50 25.34 47.07
C ASP A 4 -38.10 25.33 45.60
N PHE A 5 -36.84 24.94 45.33
CA PHE A 5 -36.34 24.70 44.01
C PHE A 5 -36.62 23.23 43.66
N GLU A 6 -37.63 23.01 42.85
CA GLU A 6 -37.89 21.70 42.25
C GLU A 6 -36.75 21.31 41.34
N SER A 7 -36.07 20.21 41.70
CA SER A 7 -35.08 19.54 40.85
C SER A 7 -35.78 18.90 39.67
N SER A 8 -35.60 19.49 38.48
CA SER A 8 -36.02 18.86 37.21
C SER A 8 -35.09 17.69 36.91
N GLU A 9 -35.56 16.49 37.09
CA GLU A 9 -34.93 15.26 36.55
C GLU A 9 -34.90 15.36 35.03
N THR A 10 -33.69 15.44 34.48
CA THR A 10 -33.47 15.25 33.03
C THR A 10 -33.72 13.78 32.67
N PRO A 11 -34.51 13.50 31.64
CA PRO A 11 -34.73 12.10 31.21
C PRO A 11 -33.42 11.49 30.70
N ASP A 12 -33.13 10.33 31.29
CA ASP A 12 -32.03 9.44 30.90
C ASP A 12 -32.21 9.05 29.42
N THR A 13 -31.42 9.68 28.56
CA THR A 13 -31.38 9.34 27.14
C THR A 13 -30.67 7.98 27.04
N PRO A 14 -31.27 6.94 26.48
CA PRO A 14 -30.60 5.67 26.34
C PRO A 14 -29.32 5.85 25.50
N GLU A 15 -28.19 5.50 26.12
CA GLU A 15 -26.88 5.40 25.46
C GLU A 15 -27.05 4.38 24.36
N VAL A 16 -27.14 4.84 23.10
CA VAL A 16 -27.15 3.97 21.92
C VAL A 16 -25.74 3.36 21.86
N ASP A 17 -25.65 2.08 22.20
CA ASP A 17 -24.46 1.26 22.03
C ASP A 17 -23.97 1.40 20.58
N SER A 18 -23.03 2.31 20.35
CA SER A 18 -22.35 2.41 19.07
C SER A 18 -21.56 1.12 18.89
N PRO A 19 -21.69 0.43 17.75
CA PRO A 19 -20.93 -0.78 17.50
C PRO A 19 -19.45 -0.48 17.74
N ASP A 20 -18.80 -1.35 18.51
CA ASP A 20 -17.41 -1.20 18.92
C ASP A 20 -16.57 -0.86 17.68
N ALA A 21 -15.88 0.29 17.72
CA ALA A 21 -15.08 0.81 16.60
C ALA A 21 -14.08 -0.24 16.09
N GLY A 22 -13.59 -1.10 16.96
CA GLY A 22 -12.73 -2.24 16.62
C GLY A 22 -13.43 -3.29 15.74
N SER A 23 -14.70 -3.59 16.00
CA SER A 23 -15.50 -4.53 15.21
C SER A 23 -15.70 -4.01 13.77
N ARG A 24 -16.05 -2.72 13.62
CA ARG A 24 -16.23 -2.09 12.32
C ARG A 24 -14.94 -2.10 11.49
N ALA A 25 -13.80 -1.75 12.08
CA ALA A 25 -12.50 -1.77 11.40
C ALA A 25 -12.13 -3.17 10.91
N ALA A 26 -12.35 -4.20 11.74
CA ALA A 26 -12.11 -5.59 11.38
C ALA A 26 -13.00 -6.05 10.21
N GLU A 27 -14.29 -5.71 10.21
CA GLU A 27 -15.22 -6.03 9.11
C GLU A 27 -14.78 -5.36 7.79
N MET A 28 -14.43 -4.07 7.82
CA MET A 28 -13.94 -3.34 6.65
C MET A 28 -12.67 -3.98 6.06
N LEU A 29 -11.71 -4.36 6.91
CA LEU A 29 -10.49 -5.02 6.47
C LEU A 29 -10.77 -6.41 5.90
N ALA A 30 -11.67 -7.19 6.51
CA ALA A 30 -12.07 -8.51 6.01
C ALA A 30 -12.70 -8.43 4.62
N GLU A 31 -13.59 -7.45 4.37
CA GLU A 31 -14.18 -7.20 3.05
C GLU A 31 -13.10 -6.86 2.00
N ILE A 32 -12.15 -6.01 2.35
CA ILE A 32 -11.02 -5.67 1.47
C ILE A 32 -10.18 -6.90 1.14
N VAL A 33 -9.81 -7.70 2.13
CA VAL A 33 -9.02 -8.93 1.94
C VAL A 33 -9.75 -9.90 1.03
N GLN A 34 -11.06 -10.07 1.21
CA GLN A 34 -11.88 -10.93 0.35
C GLN A 34 -11.91 -10.42 -1.10
N SER A 35 -12.08 -9.12 -1.27
CA SER A 35 -12.08 -8.48 -2.60
C SER A 35 -10.71 -8.60 -3.28
N LEU A 36 -9.62 -8.39 -2.55
CA LEU A 36 -8.25 -8.57 -3.06
C LEU A 36 -8.01 -9.99 -3.56
N LYS A 37 -8.39 -11.00 -2.77
CA LYS A 37 -8.23 -12.42 -3.16
C LYS A 37 -8.94 -12.77 -4.46
N GLN A 38 -10.06 -12.12 -4.75
CA GLN A 38 -10.83 -12.35 -5.99
C GLN A 38 -10.18 -11.67 -7.21
N VAL A 39 -9.64 -10.46 -7.04
CA VAL A 39 -9.12 -9.63 -8.15
C VAL A 39 -7.64 -9.90 -8.41
N GLU A 40 -6.84 -10.02 -7.35
CA GLU A 40 -5.40 -10.25 -7.41
C GLU A 40 -4.96 -11.19 -6.29
N PRO A 41 -5.01 -12.51 -6.53
CA PRO A 41 -4.66 -13.52 -5.53
C PRO A 41 -3.22 -13.43 -5.03
N THR A 42 -2.35 -12.72 -5.75
CA THR A 42 -0.94 -12.51 -5.36
C THR A 42 -0.74 -11.27 -4.49
N ALA A 43 -1.82 -10.54 -4.14
CA ALA A 43 -1.76 -9.38 -3.28
C ALA A 43 -2.21 -9.71 -1.85
N PHE A 44 -1.43 -9.25 -0.88
CA PHE A 44 -1.66 -9.47 0.56
C PHE A 44 -1.73 -8.14 1.29
N LEU A 45 -2.78 -7.97 2.10
CA LEU A 45 -2.92 -6.83 2.99
C LEU A 45 -2.23 -7.17 4.32
N VAL A 46 -1.13 -6.49 4.63
CA VAL A 46 -0.27 -6.79 5.78
C VAL A 46 -0.14 -5.57 6.71
N GLN A 47 0.15 -5.80 7.97
CA GLN A 47 0.45 -4.71 8.89
C GLN A 47 1.65 -3.89 8.39
N ALA A 48 1.62 -2.57 8.57
CA ALA A 48 2.70 -1.67 8.12
C ALA A 48 4.09 -2.05 8.67
N ARG A 49 4.15 -2.67 9.86
CA ARG A 49 5.41 -3.19 10.44
C ARG A 49 6.04 -4.31 9.61
N VAL A 50 5.19 -5.18 9.03
CA VAL A 50 5.63 -6.30 8.18
C VAL A 50 6.27 -5.75 6.91
N LEU A 51 5.58 -4.83 6.23
CA LEU A 51 6.10 -4.20 5.03
C LEU A 51 7.44 -3.49 5.30
N ARG A 52 7.54 -2.71 6.39
CA ARG A 52 8.79 -2.05 6.79
C ARG A 52 9.92 -3.04 7.05
N ARG A 53 9.64 -4.17 7.70
CA ARG A 53 10.62 -5.25 7.94
C ARG A 53 11.16 -5.80 6.63
N VAL A 54 10.29 -6.13 5.68
CA VAL A 54 10.66 -6.66 4.36
C VAL A 54 11.51 -5.67 3.58
N VAL A 55 11.08 -4.41 3.47
CA VAL A 55 11.82 -3.36 2.74
C VAL A 55 13.20 -3.12 3.34
N LYS A 56 13.31 -3.10 4.67
CA LYS A 56 14.59 -2.95 5.36
C LYS A 56 15.59 -4.05 4.99
N HIS A 57 15.14 -5.29 4.93
CA HIS A 57 15.98 -6.41 4.57
C HIS A 57 16.33 -6.46 3.08
N GLU A 58 15.40 -6.06 2.21
CA GLU A 58 15.66 -5.98 0.76
C GLU A 58 16.76 -4.97 0.42
N TRP A 59 16.83 -3.86 1.15
CA TRP A 59 17.80 -2.80 0.88
C TRP A 59 19.09 -2.91 1.71
N GLU A 60 19.24 -3.98 2.49
CA GLU A 60 20.38 -4.19 3.40
C GLU A 60 20.67 -2.97 4.32
N LEU A 61 19.61 -2.21 4.64
CA LEU A 61 19.75 -0.98 5.41
C LEU A 61 20.18 -1.28 6.85
N PRO A 62 21.16 -0.55 7.40
CA PRO A 62 21.56 -0.71 8.79
C PRO A 62 20.40 -0.38 9.74
N THR A 63 20.47 -0.88 10.97
CA THR A 63 19.41 -0.89 11.99
C THR A 63 18.89 0.49 12.40
N MET A 64 19.53 1.56 11.98
CA MET A 64 19.15 2.92 12.30
C MET A 64 18.11 3.45 11.29
N SER A 65 16.95 3.76 11.83
CA SER A 65 15.98 4.79 11.46
C SER A 65 16.09 5.38 10.03
N VAL A 66 16.12 4.55 9.00
CA VAL A 66 15.90 5.05 7.66
C VAL A 66 14.38 5.22 7.54
N MET A 67 13.94 6.45 7.38
CA MET A 67 12.57 6.73 6.94
C MET A 67 12.42 6.02 5.59
N VAL A 68 11.73 4.87 5.60
CA VAL A 68 11.28 4.24 4.36
C VAL A 68 10.28 5.24 3.75
N PRO A 69 10.63 5.89 2.63
CA PRO A 69 9.75 6.90 2.07
C PRO A 69 8.41 6.24 1.74
N HIS A 70 7.34 6.80 2.21
CA HIS A 70 5.91 6.69 1.89
C HIS A 70 5.38 5.44 1.15
N ARG A 71 6.15 4.39 0.96
CA ARG A 71 5.72 3.19 0.22
C ARG A 71 4.81 2.35 1.10
N LYS A 72 3.52 2.54 0.88
CA LYS A 72 2.47 1.71 1.49
C LYS A 72 2.24 0.40 0.74
N SER A 73 3.04 0.12 -0.29
CA SER A 73 2.97 -1.11 -1.08
C SER A 73 4.33 -1.50 -1.67
N ARG A 74 4.54 -2.81 -1.91
CA ARG A 74 5.78 -3.35 -2.50
C ARG A 74 5.53 -4.65 -3.24
N VAL A 75 6.17 -4.81 -4.41
CA VAL A 75 6.35 -6.11 -5.05
C VAL A 75 7.56 -6.80 -4.42
N VAL A 76 7.39 -8.02 -3.96
CA VAL A 76 8.42 -8.79 -3.26
C VAL A 76 8.54 -10.21 -3.82
N THR A 77 9.74 -10.78 -3.76
CA THR A 77 9.96 -12.17 -4.19
C THR A 77 9.51 -13.17 -3.11
N ARG A 78 9.12 -14.38 -3.54
CA ARG A 78 8.81 -15.50 -2.65
C ARG A 78 9.89 -15.72 -1.58
N ASN A 79 11.17 -15.69 -1.98
CA ASN A 79 12.28 -15.92 -1.06
C ASN A 79 12.36 -14.87 0.06
N LEU A 80 12.05 -13.62 -0.26
CA LEU A 80 12.05 -12.54 0.73
C LEU A 80 10.89 -12.71 1.71
N ILE A 81 9.72 -13.12 1.22
CA ILE A 81 8.56 -13.44 2.06
C ILE A 81 8.91 -14.58 3.01
N LEU A 82 9.35 -15.72 2.50
CA LEU A 82 9.67 -16.91 3.31
C LEU A 82 10.72 -16.68 4.39
N ARG A 83 11.58 -15.67 4.24
CA ARG A 83 12.62 -15.34 5.23
C ARG A 83 12.16 -14.35 6.29
N HIS A 84 11.16 -13.50 5.98
CA HIS A 84 10.90 -12.31 6.80
C HIS A 84 9.42 -12.09 7.14
N VAL A 85 8.51 -12.95 6.67
CA VAL A 85 7.07 -12.82 6.92
C VAL A 85 6.52 -14.16 7.43
N ASP A 86 5.77 -14.13 8.51
CA ASP A 86 5.11 -15.29 9.03
C ASP A 86 3.80 -15.55 8.25
N TRP A 87 3.38 -16.80 8.18
CA TRP A 87 2.19 -17.22 7.41
C TRP A 87 0.91 -16.54 7.89
N ASP A 88 0.75 -16.39 9.19
CA ASP A 88 -0.38 -15.70 9.83
C ASP A 88 -0.41 -14.20 9.49
N GLU A 89 0.75 -13.57 9.30
CA GLU A 89 0.84 -12.16 8.88
C GLU A 89 0.35 -11.95 7.42
N LEU A 90 0.33 -13.02 6.61
CA LEU A 90 -0.25 -13.04 5.26
C LEU A 90 -1.73 -13.46 5.25
N GLY A 91 -2.23 -13.94 6.39
CA GLY A 91 -3.55 -14.58 6.48
C GLY A 91 -3.62 -15.88 5.68
N LEU A 92 -2.54 -16.67 5.70
CA LEU A 92 -2.39 -17.95 5.02
C LEU A 92 -2.10 -19.08 6.02
N GLU A 93 -2.53 -20.29 5.65
CA GLU A 93 -2.13 -21.50 6.37
C GLU A 93 -0.63 -21.81 6.13
N PRO A 94 0.06 -22.40 7.10
CA PRO A 94 1.44 -22.82 6.93
C PRO A 94 1.63 -23.70 5.68
N HIS A 95 2.70 -23.44 4.94
CA HIS A 95 3.03 -24.15 3.69
C HIS A 95 2.05 -23.93 2.52
N SER A 96 1.21 -22.90 2.58
CA SER A 96 0.41 -22.49 1.43
C SER A 96 1.30 -22.20 0.22
N ASP A 97 0.77 -22.39 -0.99
CA ASP A 97 1.53 -22.03 -2.19
C ASP A 97 1.61 -20.51 -2.33
N LEU A 98 2.85 -20.00 -2.43
CA LEU A 98 3.13 -18.59 -2.64
C LEU A 98 3.55 -18.36 -4.11
N PRO A 99 3.11 -17.27 -4.73
CA PRO A 99 3.58 -16.88 -6.06
C PRO A 99 5.07 -16.51 -6.01
N ASP A 100 5.76 -16.60 -7.14
CA ASP A 100 7.18 -16.21 -7.23
C ASP A 100 7.41 -14.74 -6.89
N LYS A 101 6.44 -13.89 -7.22
CA LYS A 101 6.34 -12.50 -6.78
C LYS A 101 4.96 -12.22 -6.20
N ALA A 102 4.91 -11.49 -5.11
CA ALA A 102 3.69 -11.06 -4.45
C ALA A 102 3.68 -9.54 -4.25
N ILE A 103 2.49 -8.98 -4.11
CA ILE A 103 2.28 -7.58 -3.77
C ILE A 103 1.92 -7.50 -2.29
N LEU A 104 2.73 -6.83 -1.49
CA LEU A 104 2.38 -6.49 -0.10
C LEU A 104 1.80 -5.08 -0.06
N LEU A 105 0.62 -4.95 0.52
CA LEU A 105 -0.08 -3.67 0.74
C LEU A 105 -0.15 -3.42 2.25
N ALA A 106 0.27 -2.24 2.70
CA ALA A 106 0.19 -1.89 4.12
C ALA A 106 -1.24 -1.58 4.52
N GLN A 107 -1.71 -2.22 5.58
CA GLN A 107 -2.96 -1.83 6.25
C GLN A 107 -2.86 -0.39 6.77
N PRO A 108 -3.95 0.38 6.74
CA PRO A 108 -4.06 1.64 7.46
C PRO A 108 -3.85 1.44 8.95
N ASP A 109 -3.41 2.49 9.62
CA ASP A 109 -3.39 2.50 11.09
C ASP A 109 -4.81 2.64 11.68
N GLU A 110 -4.94 2.32 12.97
CA GLU A 110 -6.22 2.34 13.68
C GLU A 110 -6.92 3.72 13.59
N LYS A 111 -6.16 4.80 13.73
CA LYS A 111 -6.72 6.17 13.69
C LYS A 111 -7.35 6.47 12.32
N LEU A 112 -6.72 6.02 11.25
CA LEU A 112 -7.27 6.18 9.92
C LEU A 112 -8.50 5.30 9.73
N LEU A 113 -8.48 4.05 10.23
CA LEU A 113 -9.61 3.12 10.14
C LEU A 113 -10.85 3.63 10.90
N GLU A 114 -10.67 4.35 12.01
CA GLU A 114 -11.76 4.97 12.77
C GLU A 114 -12.43 6.12 11.99
N SER A 115 -11.67 6.85 11.17
CA SER A 115 -12.14 8.06 10.48
C SER A 115 -12.52 7.84 9.01
N ILE A 116 -11.98 6.82 8.37
CA ILE A 116 -12.18 6.57 6.93
C ILE A 116 -13.52 5.84 6.66
N SER A 117 -14.18 6.20 5.58
CA SER A 117 -15.34 5.44 5.12
C SER A 117 -14.91 4.15 4.38
N PRO A 118 -15.79 3.11 4.31
CA PRO A 118 -15.50 1.90 3.54
C PRO A 118 -15.15 2.16 2.06
N GLY A 119 -15.81 3.14 1.44
CA GLY A 119 -15.56 3.53 0.06
C GLY A 119 -14.18 4.16 -0.15
N GLU A 120 -13.77 5.05 0.75
CA GLU A 120 -12.44 5.68 0.73
C GLU A 120 -11.33 4.67 1.02
N LEU A 121 -11.55 3.76 1.98
CA LEU A 121 -10.62 2.67 2.26
C LEU A 121 -10.43 1.78 1.03
N LYS A 122 -11.52 1.40 0.39
CA LYS A 122 -11.48 0.61 -0.86
C LYS A 122 -10.70 1.34 -1.95
N LEU A 123 -11.01 2.61 -2.19
CA LEU A 123 -10.30 3.41 -3.19
C LEU A 123 -8.80 3.50 -2.90
N MET A 124 -8.42 3.74 -1.64
CA MET A 124 -7.02 3.80 -1.22
C MET A 124 -6.29 2.49 -1.50
N VAL A 125 -6.88 1.36 -1.14
CA VAL A 125 -6.26 0.03 -1.36
C VAL A 125 -6.15 -0.29 -2.86
N TRP A 126 -7.17 0.06 -3.66
CA TRP A 126 -7.13 -0.17 -5.11
C TRP A 126 -6.08 0.69 -5.81
N ARG A 127 -5.86 1.93 -5.38
CA ARG A 127 -4.75 2.76 -5.89
C ARG A 127 -3.40 2.12 -5.60
N LEU A 128 -3.16 1.69 -4.35
CA LEU A 128 -1.93 0.98 -3.98
C LEU A 128 -1.72 -0.31 -4.77
N LEU A 129 -2.80 -1.08 -4.98
CA LEU A 129 -2.76 -2.29 -5.79
C LEU A 129 -2.40 -1.97 -7.24
N PHE A 130 -3.06 -0.98 -7.85
CA PHE A 130 -2.81 -0.56 -9.22
C PHE A 130 -1.35 -0.13 -9.40
N HIS A 131 -0.86 0.76 -8.53
CA HIS A 131 0.52 1.19 -8.51
C HIS A 131 1.50 0.00 -8.52
N SER A 132 1.34 -0.91 -7.56
CA SER A 132 2.20 -2.08 -7.45
C SER A 132 2.04 -3.06 -8.62
N LYS A 133 0.85 -3.14 -9.20
CA LYS A 133 0.61 -3.98 -10.39
C LYS A 133 1.37 -3.48 -11.60
N ILE A 134 1.48 -2.16 -11.78
CA ILE A 134 2.32 -1.56 -12.83
C ILE A 134 3.78 -2.00 -12.64
N HIS A 135 4.33 -1.89 -11.43
CA HIS A 135 5.69 -2.39 -11.15
C HIS A 135 5.84 -3.87 -11.47
N LEU A 136 4.92 -4.72 -10.99
CA LEU A 136 4.95 -6.15 -11.24
C LEU A 136 4.93 -6.49 -12.74
N VAL A 137 4.07 -5.81 -13.51
CA VAL A 137 3.96 -6.03 -14.97
C VAL A 137 5.25 -5.61 -15.69
N TYR A 138 5.83 -4.46 -15.35
CA TYR A 138 7.09 -4.03 -15.96
C TYR A 138 8.25 -4.94 -15.59
N ASP A 139 8.35 -5.40 -14.35
CA ASP A 139 9.33 -6.40 -13.93
C ASP A 139 9.23 -7.67 -14.78
N GLN A 140 8.02 -8.20 -14.94
CA GLN A 140 7.77 -9.39 -15.76
C GLN A 140 8.13 -9.18 -17.23
N LEU A 141 7.86 -7.99 -17.79
CA LEU A 141 8.20 -7.66 -19.17
C LEU A 141 9.72 -7.54 -19.37
N ILE A 142 10.44 -6.99 -18.38
CA ILE A 142 11.90 -6.90 -18.39
C ILE A 142 12.52 -8.30 -18.29
N GLU A 143 12.09 -9.11 -17.33
CA GLU A 143 12.58 -10.48 -17.13
C GLU A 143 12.33 -11.38 -18.35
N ALA A 144 11.19 -11.18 -19.01
CA ALA A 144 10.87 -11.90 -20.26
C ALA A 144 11.59 -11.34 -21.50
N GLY A 145 12.46 -10.34 -21.36
CA GLY A 145 13.16 -9.68 -22.47
C GLY A 145 12.25 -8.95 -23.45
N LYS A 146 10.99 -8.68 -23.08
CA LYS A 146 10.01 -7.97 -23.93
C LYS A 146 10.23 -6.45 -23.94
N ILE A 147 10.88 -5.92 -22.92
CA ILE A 147 11.29 -4.53 -22.81
C ILE A 147 12.75 -4.48 -22.36
N ASP A 148 13.57 -3.81 -23.16
CA ASP A 148 14.97 -3.51 -22.86
C ASP A 148 15.18 -1.98 -22.67
N ALA A 149 16.43 -1.59 -22.43
CA ALA A 149 16.81 -0.19 -22.30
C ALA A 149 16.43 0.64 -23.54
N ALA A 150 16.56 0.07 -24.74
CA ALA A 150 16.18 0.75 -25.99
C ALA A 150 14.64 0.90 -26.07
N GLY A 151 13.90 -0.09 -25.56
CA GLY A 151 12.43 -0.02 -25.45
C GLY A 151 11.95 1.11 -24.54
N PHE A 152 12.61 1.31 -23.40
CA PHE A 152 12.33 2.47 -22.52
C PHE A 152 12.69 3.78 -23.20
N ARG A 153 13.86 3.87 -23.84
CA ARG A 153 14.26 5.09 -24.54
C ARG A 153 13.23 5.49 -25.59
N ARG A 154 12.78 4.56 -26.46
CA ARG A 154 11.72 4.84 -27.45
C ARG A 154 10.42 5.35 -26.86
N ARG A 155 10.06 4.93 -25.63
CA ARG A 155 8.86 5.44 -24.92
C ARG A 155 9.07 6.84 -24.40
N ILE A 156 10.25 7.13 -23.84
CA ILE A 156 10.65 8.46 -23.38
C ILE A 156 10.67 9.44 -24.55
N ASP A 157 11.27 9.04 -25.68
CA ASP A 157 11.31 9.86 -26.90
C ASP A 157 9.91 10.23 -27.42
N ARG A 158 8.90 9.35 -27.20
CA ARG A 158 7.50 9.64 -27.56
C ARG A 158 6.82 10.60 -26.58
N LEU A 159 7.22 10.62 -25.33
CA LEU A 159 6.75 11.61 -24.35
C LEU A 159 7.35 12.99 -24.64
N GLY A 160 8.60 13.02 -25.13
CA GLY A 160 9.44 14.20 -25.21
C GLY A 160 10.45 14.24 -24.07
N GLN A 161 11.71 14.61 -24.40
CA GLN A 161 12.77 14.62 -23.37
C GLN A 161 12.52 15.69 -22.31
N VAL A 162 12.02 16.86 -22.70
CA VAL A 162 11.75 17.99 -21.77
C VAL A 162 10.66 17.59 -20.78
N GLU A 163 9.57 17.03 -21.28
CA GLU A 163 8.44 16.57 -20.46
C GLU A 163 8.89 15.45 -19.50
N PHE A 164 9.74 14.54 -19.97
CA PHE A 164 10.27 13.48 -19.12
C PHE A 164 11.20 13.99 -18.03
N ASP A 165 12.03 14.99 -18.33
CA ASP A 165 12.92 15.63 -17.34
C ASP A 165 12.11 16.39 -16.27
N GLU A 166 11.00 17.03 -16.65
CA GLU A 166 10.06 17.63 -15.70
C GLU A 166 9.40 16.58 -14.80
N ILE A 167 8.89 15.49 -15.39
CA ILE A 167 8.33 14.35 -14.66
C ILE A 167 9.35 13.82 -13.66
N HIS A 168 10.59 13.57 -14.08
CA HIS A 168 11.66 13.09 -13.21
C HIS A 168 11.91 14.05 -12.04
N SER A 169 11.93 15.35 -12.30
CA SER A 169 12.12 16.39 -11.28
C SER A 169 10.99 16.39 -10.25
N VAL A 170 9.74 16.20 -10.69
CA VAL A 170 8.57 16.10 -9.80
C VAL A 170 8.65 14.82 -8.95
N LEU A 171 8.89 13.67 -9.58
CA LEU A 171 8.99 12.39 -8.86
C LEU A 171 10.10 12.39 -7.80
N ARG A 172 11.24 13.06 -8.08
CA ARG A 172 12.32 13.27 -7.10
C ARG A 172 11.89 14.17 -5.95
N ARG A 173 11.27 15.30 -6.24
CA ARG A 173 10.79 16.25 -5.24
C ARG A 173 9.78 15.60 -4.30
N GLU A 174 8.89 14.81 -4.85
CA GLU A 174 7.85 14.05 -4.10
C GLU A 174 8.40 12.74 -3.50
N GLN A 175 9.70 12.46 -3.65
CA GLN A 175 10.39 11.28 -3.08
C GLN A 175 9.89 9.92 -3.61
N PHE A 176 9.32 9.89 -4.80
CA PHE A 176 8.97 8.63 -5.47
C PHE A 176 10.19 7.91 -6.04
N VAL A 177 11.21 8.66 -6.47
CA VAL A 177 12.46 8.12 -6.99
C VAL A 177 13.67 8.79 -6.33
N ASP A 178 14.78 8.05 -6.24
CA ASP A 178 16.06 8.56 -5.75
C ASP A 178 16.76 9.44 -6.82
N ALA A 179 17.77 10.21 -6.36
CA ALA A 179 18.55 11.07 -7.25
C ALA A 179 19.28 10.30 -8.37
N GLU A 180 19.63 9.04 -8.10
CA GLU A 180 20.40 8.16 -9.00
C GLU A 180 19.50 7.12 -9.70
N ALA A 181 18.17 7.29 -9.65
CA ALA A 181 17.24 6.36 -10.26
C ALA A 181 17.50 6.21 -11.77
N SER A 182 17.52 4.96 -12.24
CA SER A 182 17.68 4.68 -13.67
C SER A 182 16.49 5.15 -14.48
N LEU A 183 16.69 5.45 -15.77
CA LEU A 183 15.60 5.86 -16.68
C LEU A 183 14.43 4.87 -16.69
N PRO A 184 14.63 3.52 -16.71
CA PRO A 184 13.56 2.57 -16.55
C PRO A 184 12.77 2.75 -15.26
N ASN A 185 13.45 2.93 -14.11
CA ASN A 185 12.79 3.12 -12.82
C ASN A 185 11.94 4.38 -12.78
N VAL A 186 12.49 5.50 -13.30
CA VAL A 186 11.73 6.77 -13.41
C VAL A 186 10.50 6.59 -14.29
N PHE A 187 10.63 5.89 -15.42
CA PHE A 187 9.51 5.65 -16.34
C PHE A 187 8.43 4.76 -15.71
N VAL A 188 8.81 3.70 -15.01
CA VAL A 188 7.87 2.79 -14.36
C VAL A 188 7.14 3.52 -13.22
N GLU A 189 7.87 4.29 -12.42
CA GLU A 189 7.27 5.09 -11.34
C GLU A 189 6.31 6.15 -11.91
N PHE A 190 6.69 6.82 -13.01
CA PHE A 190 5.80 7.73 -13.72
C PHE A 190 4.50 7.02 -14.15
N ALA A 191 4.61 5.84 -14.78
CA ALA A 191 3.45 5.09 -15.22
C ALA A 191 2.56 4.65 -14.04
N ALA A 192 3.17 4.31 -12.88
CA ALA A 192 2.45 3.91 -11.69
C ALA A 192 1.74 5.09 -11.01
N VAL A 193 2.37 6.24 -10.88
CA VAL A 193 1.81 7.42 -10.18
C VAL A 193 0.76 8.13 -11.03
N TYR A 194 1.00 8.31 -12.33
CA TYR A 194 0.09 9.05 -13.20
C TYR A 194 -1.00 8.18 -13.85
N GLY A 195 -0.91 6.87 -13.70
CA GLY A 195 -1.95 5.93 -14.13
C GLY A 195 -3.03 5.65 -13.08
N GLU A 196 -2.80 6.08 -11.81
CA GLU A 196 -3.78 5.95 -10.72
C GLU A 196 -4.98 6.89 -10.96
#